data_65add78388211e84978d83c4e2d0c87e
#
_entry.id   65add78388211e84978d83c4e2d0c87e
#
_cell.length_a   1.000
_cell.length_b   1.000
_cell.length_c   1.000
_cell.angle_alpha   90.00
_cell.angle_beta   90.00
_cell.angle_gamma   90.00
#
_symmetry.space_group_name_H-M   'P 1'
#
loop_
_entity.id
_entity.type
_entity.pdbx_description
1 polymer ?
#
loop_
_entity_poly.entity_id
_entity_poly.type
_entity_poly.pdbx_seq_one_letter_code
_entity_poly.pdbx_strand_id
1 'polypeptide(L)'
;MGPAKLRRPSAGAGRAAARLAGLIGAAALALLALPGAVLGHQLVGLFESPIPLPVYLAGAAAAVALSFAIVFVRDVRPFGPGDPRPRAVPGWLRAGLRLLGLIAVGWIVGQGIVGGASDGDVGVLFLWIYGWVGVALVSALVGPAWAWLDPFTTLFDAGAWIVRRLGIAGWAPAPYPARLGRAPAAAGYAAFVWLELIVTGGGGGRILVGAFLAYVAITLLGMAQFGRDAWRARAEVFSVWFGLLGRIAPIALAGIPEDGHVRRRSFGAGLLEPGWARADVTLAALAVAGVLYDGLSQTQLWYDTVGLAGITGGTVTLAVFLGVAVLLALGVARLVAGSSGPAIGIAAVGAGLVPIATGYIAGHYLTFLLIDGQKILIALGDPFLQGWNLGGLAFFTPNSAWLPPGLVWAVQLTAIVGGHMLGAVAGHAAAAQDLAARSSSALRSLRLRQLPLAVFMVALTATTLWSLGQSIVAVKPGG
;
A
#
# COMPACT_ATOMS: atom_id res chain seq x y z
N MET A 1 -39.39 -33.30 9.45
CA MET A 1 -38.34 -32.32 9.75
C MET A 1 -38.90 -30.92 9.53
N GLY A 2 -39.26 -30.20 10.59
CA GLY A 2 -39.88 -28.88 10.52
C GLY A 2 -38.83 -27.76 10.33
N PRO A 3 -39.22 -26.62 9.76
CA PRO A 3 -38.29 -25.52 9.46
C PRO A 3 -37.77 -24.89 10.77
N ALA A 4 -36.45 -24.75 10.85
CA ALA A 4 -35.79 -24.08 11.96
C ALA A 4 -36.23 -22.61 12.07
N LYS A 5 -36.90 -22.25 13.17
CA LYS A 5 -37.29 -20.87 13.49
C LYS A 5 -36.04 -20.02 13.69
N LEU A 6 -35.80 -19.08 12.78
CA LEU A 6 -34.83 -18.02 12.93
C LEU A 6 -35.14 -17.24 14.22
N ARG A 7 -34.28 -17.36 15.25
CA ARG A 7 -34.40 -16.58 16.48
C ARG A 7 -34.19 -15.11 16.16
N ARG A 8 -35.18 -14.27 16.48
CA ARG A 8 -35.07 -12.80 16.44
C ARG A 8 -33.92 -12.36 17.36
N PRO A 9 -33.07 -11.37 16.95
CA PRO A 9 -32.00 -10.86 17.78
C PRO A 9 -32.57 -10.30 19.09
N SER A 10 -31.92 -10.60 20.21
CA SER A 10 -32.35 -10.14 21.54
C SER A 10 -32.30 -8.60 21.60
N ALA A 11 -33.28 -7.98 22.25
CA ALA A 11 -33.38 -6.52 22.45
C ALA A 11 -32.15 -5.87 23.11
N GLY A 12 -31.27 -6.68 23.73
CA GLY A 12 -29.98 -6.27 24.30
C GLY A 12 -28.91 -5.96 23.24
N ALA A 13 -28.87 -6.75 22.15
CA ALA A 13 -27.87 -6.55 21.09
C ALA A 13 -28.13 -5.26 20.30
N GLY A 14 -29.41 -4.89 20.07
CA GLY A 14 -29.77 -3.64 19.41
C GLY A 14 -29.42 -2.41 20.25
N ARG A 15 -29.58 -2.48 21.56
CA ARG A 15 -29.21 -1.39 22.49
C ARG A 15 -27.69 -1.22 22.63
N ALA A 16 -26.93 -2.30 22.59
CA ALA A 16 -25.45 -2.23 22.58
C ALA A 16 -24.93 -1.62 21.28
N ALA A 17 -25.49 -2.01 20.14
CA ALA A 17 -25.13 -1.44 18.84
C ALA A 17 -25.50 0.07 18.72
N ALA A 18 -26.66 0.47 19.25
CA ALA A 18 -27.07 1.88 19.28
C ALA A 18 -26.16 2.72 20.20
N ARG A 19 -25.77 2.19 21.38
CA ARG A 19 -24.79 2.86 22.26
C ARG A 19 -23.42 2.97 21.61
N LEU A 20 -22.99 1.95 20.87
CA LEU A 20 -21.75 1.93 20.14
C LEU A 20 -21.75 2.98 19.02
N ALA A 21 -22.80 3.02 18.20
CA ALA A 21 -22.97 4.03 17.17
C ALA A 21 -22.98 5.44 17.76
N GLY A 22 -23.60 5.61 18.93
CA GLY A 22 -23.59 6.88 19.68
C GLY A 22 -22.19 7.29 20.17
N LEU A 23 -21.39 6.33 20.69
CA LEU A 23 -20.02 6.59 21.14
C LEU A 23 -19.08 6.91 19.97
N ILE A 24 -19.21 6.19 18.85
CA ILE A 24 -18.43 6.45 17.64
C ILE A 24 -18.83 7.81 17.03
N GLY A 25 -20.12 8.13 17.01
CA GLY A 25 -20.61 9.44 16.58
C GLY A 25 -20.14 10.58 17.49
N ALA A 26 -20.12 10.36 18.81
CA ALA A 26 -19.61 11.34 19.77
C ALA A 26 -18.08 11.53 19.64
N ALA A 27 -17.31 10.47 19.37
CA ALA A 27 -15.88 10.57 19.10
C ALA A 27 -15.60 11.32 17.78
N ALA A 28 -16.38 11.06 16.73
CA ALA A 28 -16.29 11.79 15.47
C ALA A 28 -16.65 13.28 15.64
N LEU A 29 -17.69 13.59 16.42
CA LEU A 29 -18.07 14.95 16.77
C LEU A 29 -17.04 15.66 17.65
N ALA A 30 -16.39 14.95 18.60
CA ALA A 30 -15.32 15.49 19.41
C ALA A 30 -14.06 15.84 18.58
N LEU A 31 -13.74 15.04 17.55
CA LEU A 31 -12.69 15.35 16.59
C LEU A 31 -13.02 16.58 15.72
N LEU A 32 -14.31 16.84 15.45
CA LEU A 32 -14.79 18.02 14.73
C LEU A 32 -14.79 19.29 15.60
N ALA A 33 -14.82 19.14 16.92
CA ALA A 33 -14.80 20.25 17.88
C ALA A 33 -13.39 20.78 18.17
N LEU A 34 -12.34 20.19 17.59
CA LEU A 34 -10.98 20.74 17.66
C LEU A 34 -10.97 22.08 16.89
N PRO A 35 -10.56 23.20 17.54
CA PRO A 35 -10.58 24.50 16.90
C PRO A 35 -9.53 24.53 15.77
N GLY A 36 -9.98 24.31 14.57
CA GLY A 36 -9.21 24.50 13.34
C GLY A 36 -9.62 25.82 12.71
N ALA A 37 -8.97 26.91 13.01
CA ALA A 37 -8.99 28.09 12.18
C ALA A 37 -8.30 27.76 10.86
N VAL A 38 -9.04 27.20 9.93
CA VAL A 38 -8.55 26.89 8.58
C VAL A 38 -8.78 28.12 7.72
N LEU A 39 -7.77 28.98 7.64
CA LEU A 39 -7.59 29.88 6.51
C LEU A 39 -6.94 29.07 5.40
N GLY A 40 -7.79 28.48 4.54
CA GLY A 40 -7.34 27.76 3.37
C GLY A 40 -6.61 28.68 2.42
N HIS A 41 -5.32 28.45 2.19
CA HIS A 41 -4.58 29.01 1.09
C HIS A 41 -4.15 27.87 0.15
N GLN A 42 -4.54 28.03 -1.05
CA GLN A 42 -4.48 27.26 -2.27
C GLN A 42 -3.25 26.37 -2.42
N LEU A 43 -3.45 25.07 -2.57
CA LEU A 43 -2.72 24.29 -3.56
C LEU A 43 -2.85 25.02 -4.89
N VAL A 44 -1.73 25.36 -5.51
CA VAL A 44 -1.69 26.11 -6.77
C VAL A 44 -2.79 25.61 -7.73
N GLY A 45 -3.93 26.26 -7.71
CA GLY A 45 -4.96 26.29 -8.73
C GLY A 45 -5.66 25.01 -9.19
N LEU A 46 -5.35 23.81 -8.66
CA LEU A 46 -5.83 22.57 -9.30
C LEU A 46 -6.89 21.79 -8.52
N PHE A 47 -7.03 21.94 -7.19
CA PHE A 47 -7.93 21.06 -6.45
C PHE A 47 -8.64 21.76 -5.27
N GLU A 48 -9.59 22.62 -5.56
CA GLU A 48 -10.52 23.09 -4.52
C GLU A 48 -11.60 22.02 -4.29
N SER A 49 -11.74 21.59 -3.03
CA SER A 49 -12.86 20.73 -2.65
C SER A 49 -14.17 21.48 -2.85
N PRO A 50 -15.14 20.94 -3.61
CA PRO A 50 -16.44 21.56 -3.79
C PRO A 50 -17.30 21.58 -2.50
N ILE A 51 -16.83 20.91 -1.44
CA ILE A 51 -17.52 20.79 -0.15
C ILE A 51 -16.57 21.30 0.95
N PRO A 52 -17.07 22.07 1.94
CA PRO A 52 -16.25 22.50 3.06
C PRO A 52 -15.58 21.33 3.80
N LEU A 53 -14.29 21.46 4.12
CA LEU A 53 -13.48 20.43 4.77
C LEU A 53 -14.15 19.76 5.97
N PRO A 54 -14.77 20.47 6.92
CA PRO A 54 -15.44 19.82 8.05
C PRO A 54 -16.59 18.91 7.65
N VAL A 55 -17.33 19.24 6.59
CA VAL A 55 -18.50 18.46 6.13
C VAL A 55 -18.06 17.14 5.53
N TYR A 56 -17.03 17.16 4.67
CA TYR A 56 -16.58 15.92 4.08
C TYR A 56 -15.81 15.03 5.06
N LEU A 57 -15.08 15.62 6.03
CA LEU A 57 -14.45 14.87 7.14
C LEU A 57 -15.51 14.14 7.98
N ALA A 58 -16.56 14.86 8.37
CA ALA A 58 -17.67 14.27 9.12
C ALA A 58 -18.38 13.17 8.34
N GLY A 59 -18.66 13.41 7.05
CA GLY A 59 -19.30 12.44 6.18
C GLY A 59 -18.48 11.16 6.00
N ALA A 60 -17.20 11.30 5.76
CA ALA A 60 -16.29 10.15 5.60
C ALA A 60 -16.10 9.37 6.91
N ALA A 61 -15.87 10.05 8.03
CA ALA A 61 -15.79 9.42 9.34
C ALA A 61 -17.10 8.68 9.70
N ALA A 62 -18.25 9.29 9.40
CA ALA A 62 -19.56 8.68 9.58
C ALA A 62 -19.76 7.45 8.69
N ALA A 63 -19.30 7.48 7.43
CA ALA A 63 -19.39 6.34 6.50
C ALA A 63 -18.58 5.15 7.02
N VAL A 64 -17.35 5.38 7.49
CA VAL A 64 -16.51 4.35 8.09
C VAL A 64 -17.12 3.82 9.39
N ALA A 65 -17.58 4.69 10.28
CA ALA A 65 -18.26 4.30 11.52
C ALA A 65 -19.52 3.46 11.25
N LEU A 66 -20.34 3.87 10.25
CA LEU A 66 -21.52 3.13 9.82
C LEU A 66 -21.17 1.76 9.24
N SER A 67 -20.08 1.64 8.49
CA SER A 67 -19.63 0.33 7.98
C SER A 67 -19.31 -0.64 9.13
N PHE A 68 -18.65 -0.18 10.19
CA PHE A 68 -18.45 -0.98 11.39
C PHE A 68 -19.77 -1.32 12.11
N ALA A 69 -20.69 -0.35 12.21
CA ALA A 69 -21.99 -0.58 12.84
C ALA A 69 -22.79 -1.66 12.08
N ILE A 70 -22.80 -1.63 10.75
CA ILE A 70 -23.46 -2.64 9.90
C ILE A 70 -22.82 -4.02 10.12
N VAL A 71 -21.50 -4.09 10.10
CA VAL A 71 -20.76 -5.36 10.28
C VAL A 71 -20.97 -5.92 11.69
N PHE A 72 -21.08 -5.06 12.71
CA PHE A 72 -21.36 -5.49 14.09
C PHE A 72 -22.79 -6.01 14.30
N VAL A 73 -23.76 -5.51 13.51
CA VAL A 73 -25.15 -5.93 13.62
C VAL A 73 -25.45 -7.17 12.77
N ARG A 74 -24.85 -7.27 11.60
CA ARG A 74 -25.07 -8.33 10.62
C ARG A 74 -23.84 -9.22 10.51
N ASP A 75 -24.01 -10.54 10.63
CA ASP A 75 -22.98 -11.52 10.25
C ASP A 75 -22.90 -11.54 8.71
N VAL A 76 -22.17 -10.57 8.15
CA VAL A 76 -21.99 -10.45 6.71
C VAL A 76 -20.89 -11.40 6.27
N ARG A 77 -21.17 -12.29 5.32
CA ARG A 77 -20.14 -12.94 4.53
C ARG A 77 -19.82 -12.00 3.37
N PRO A 78 -18.76 -11.17 3.49
CA PRO A 78 -18.58 -10.03 2.59
C PRO A 78 -18.16 -10.44 1.18
N PHE A 79 -17.61 -11.64 1.03
CA PHE A 79 -17.04 -12.09 -0.23
C PHE A 79 -17.66 -13.42 -0.66
N GLY A 80 -18.14 -13.46 -1.89
CA GLY A 80 -18.65 -14.68 -2.49
C GLY A 80 -17.55 -15.71 -2.80
N PRO A 81 -17.91 -16.96 -3.12
CA PRO A 81 -16.97 -17.96 -3.59
C PRO A 81 -16.38 -17.52 -4.94
N GLY A 82 -15.07 -17.69 -5.09
CA GLY A 82 -14.41 -17.52 -6.39
C GLY A 82 -14.51 -18.78 -7.26
N ASP A 83 -14.07 -18.68 -8.51
CA ASP A 83 -13.81 -19.85 -9.35
C ASP A 83 -12.39 -20.36 -9.07
N PRO A 84 -12.23 -21.50 -8.39
CA PRO A 84 -10.91 -22.02 -8.03
C PRO A 84 -10.15 -22.64 -9.22
N ARG A 85 -10.77 -22.75 -10.41
CA ARG A 85 -10.18 -23.41 -11.57
C ARG A 85 -8.93 -22.65 -12.03
N PRO A 86 -7.79 -23.34 -12.13
CA PRO A 86 -6.58 -22.73 -12.69
C PRO A 86 -6.78 -22.37 -14.16
N ARG A 87 -6.30 -21.19 -14.54
CA ARG A 87 -6.32 -20.71 -15.93
C ARG A 87 -4.89 -20.33 -16.31
N ALA A 88 -4.43 -20.84 -17.44
CA ALA A 88 -3.11 -20.52 -17.94
C ALA A 88 -3.02 -19.05 -18.39
N VAL A 89 -1.97 -18.34 -17.96
CA VAL A 89 -1.62 -17.05 -18.49
C VAL A 89 -0.80 -17.26 -19.78
N PRO A 90 -1.15 -16.61 -20.89
CA PRO A 90 -0.46 -16.78 -22.14
C PRO A 90 1.05 -16.57 -21.99
N GLY A 91 1.85 -17.46 -22.60
CA GLY A 91 3.31 -17.43 -22.50
C GLY A 91 3.92 -16.12 -23.03
N TRP A 92 3.34 -15.57 -24.10
CA TRP A 92 3.78 -14.30 -24.67
C TRP A 92 3.57 -13.11 -23.70
N LEU A 93 2.48 -13.11 -22.91
CA LEU A 93 2.24 -12.06 -21.90
C LEU A 93 3.25 -12.13 -20.77
N ARG A 94 3.54 -13.36 -20.28
CA ARG A 94 4.57 -13.56 -19.24
C ARG A 94 5.96 -13.15 -19.75
N ALA A 95 6.30 -13.53 -20.98
CA ALA A 95 7.56 -13.14 -21.59
C ALA A 95 7.64 -11.62 -21.80
N GLY A 96 6.55 -10.98 -22.26
CA GLY A 96 6.47 -9.54 -22.42
C GLY A 96 6.65 -8.78 -21.12
N LEU A 97 6.01 -9.22 -20.02
CA LEU A 97 6.20 -8.62 -18.70
C LEU A 97 7.65 -8.77 -18.19
N ARG A 98 8.27 -9.94 -18.35
CA ARG A 98 9.68 -10.16 -17.98
C ARG A 98 10.61 -9.25 -18.79
N LEU A 99 10.38 -9.13 -20.09
CA LEU A 99 11.15 -8.25 -20.96
C LEU A 99 10.99 -6.78 -20.53
N LEU A 100 9.77 -6.35 -20.22
CA LEU A 100 9.51 -4.99 -19.73
C LEU A 100 10.27 -4.70 -18.42
N GLY A 101 10.28 -5.63 -17.48
CA GLY A 101 11.07 -5.50 -16.25
C GLY A 101 12.58 -5.38 -16.52
N LEU A 102 13.13 -6.19 -17.44
CA LEU A 102 14.53 -6.10 -17.83
C LEU A 102 14.85 -4.79 -18.55
N ILE A 103 13.99 -4.33 -19.44
CA ILE A 103 14.14 -3.03 -20.13
C ILE A 103 14.19 -1.91 -19.10
N ALA A 104 13.27 -1.91 -18.10
CA ALA A 104 13.27 -0.90 -17.06
C ALA A 104 14.61 -0.87 -16.30
N VAL A 105 15.11 -2.01 -15.85
CA VAL A 105 16.41 -2.09 -15.18
C VAL A 105 17.56 -1.61 -16.09
N GLY A 106 17.61 -2.12 -17.33
CA GLY A 106 18.65 -1.74 -18.27
C GLY A 106 18.64 -0.25 -18.57
N TRP A 107 17.47 0.35 -18.67
CA TRP A 107 17.32 1.78 -18.93
C TRP A 107 17.71 2.63 -17.71
N ILE A 108 17.25 2.28 -16.49
CA ILE A 108 17.67 2.93 -15.25
C ILE A 108 19.21 2.94 -15.12
N VAL A 109 19.81 1.78 -15.30
CA VAL A 109 21.28 1.64 -15.18
C VAL A 109 22.00 2.39 -16.29
N GLY A 110 21.57 2.24 -17.55
CA GLY A 110 22.16 2.92 -18.69
C GLY A 110 22.10 4.44 -18.57
N GLN A 111 20.94 4.98 -18.23
CA GLN A 111 20.78 6.42 -18.03
C GLN A 111 21.58 6.92 -16.83
N GLY A 112 21.63 6.14 -15.73
CA GLY A 112 22.40 6.50 -14.52
C GLY A 112 23.92 6.52 -14.74
N ILE A 113 24.44 5.74 -15.70
CA ILE A 113 25.87 5.75 -16.06
C ILE A 113 26.22 6.97 -16.90
N VAL A 114 25.39 7.31 -17.90
CA VAL A 114 25.74 8.30 -18.94
C VAL A 114 25.01 9.62 -18.77
N GLY A 115 23.89 9.65 -18.07
CA GLY A 115 23.01 10.82 -17.93
C GLY A 115 23.23 11.61 -16.66
N GLY A 116 22.47 12.71 -16.54
CA GLY A 116 22.37 13.57 -15.36
C GLY A 116 20.98 13.47 -14.71
N ALA A 117 20.62 14.47 -13.90
CA ALA A 117 19.26 14.64 -13.39
C ALA A 117 18.44 15.50 -14.33
N SER A 118 17.23 15.08 -14.66
CA SER A 118 16.26 15.85 -15.47
C SER A 118 14.84 15.33 -15.26
N ASP A 119 13.86 16.01 -15.84
CA ASP A 119 12.47 15.56 -15.87
C ASP A 119 12.26 14.22 -16.59
N GLY A 120 13.21 13.82 -17.46
CA GLY A 120 13.24 12.52 -18.14
C GLY A 120 14.00 11.44 -17.36
N ASP A 121 14.26 11.62 -16.05
CA ASP A 121 14.94 10.61 -15.21
C ASP A 121 14.08 9.35 -15.08
N VAL A 122 14.52 8.28 -15.76
CA VAL A 122 13.80 7.00 -15.77
C VAL A 122 13.86 6.28 -14.44
N GLY A 123 14.83 6.59 -13.58
CA GLY A 123 14.87 6.08 -12.21
C GLY A 123 13.66 6.56 -11.42
N VAL A 124 13.32 7.84 -11.51
CA VAL A 124 12.11 8.41 -10.91
C VAL A 124 10.86 7.77 -11.50
N LEU A 125 10.78 7.68 -12.83
CA LEU A 125 9.61 7.14 -13.52
C LEU A 125 9.35 5.67 -13.16
N PHE A 126 10.38 4.82 -13.21
CA PHE A 126 10.21 3.38 -12.99
C PHE A 126 10.19 2.99 -11.52
N LEU A 127 10.88 3.70 -10.62
CA LEU A 127 10.88 3.34 -9.20
C LEU A 127 9.73 4.01 -8.45
N TRP A 128 9.56 5.34 -8.58
CA TRP A 128 8.55 6.06 -7.80
C TRP A 128 7.16 6.03 -8.47
N ILE A 129 7.07 6.25 -9.77
CA ILE A 129 5.77 6.42 -10.42
C ILE A 129 5.20 5.07 -10.86
N TYR A 130 5.82 4.38 -11.81
CA TYR A 130 5.25 3.14 -12.35
C TYR A 130 5.42 1.95 -11.43
N GLY A 131 6.59 1.79 -10.80
CA GLY A 131 6.87 0.68 -9.88
C GLY A 131 6.11 0.82 -8.59
N TRP A 132 6.34 1.92 -7.87
CA TRP A 132 5.72 2.13 -6.57
C TRP A 132 4.20 2.30 -6.65
N VAL A 133 3.70 3.20 -7.50
CA VAL A 133 2.26 3.51 -7.59
C VAL A 133 1.56 2.60 -8.61
N GLY A 134 2.07 2.53 -9.83
CA GLY A 134 1.41 1.82 -10.92
C GLY A 134 1.28 0.32 -10.65
N VAL A 135 2.39 -0.36 -10.32
CA VAL A 135 2.37 -1.80 -10.02
C VAL A 135 1.59 -2.10 -8.75
N ALA A 136 1.63 -1.22 -7.73
CA ALA A 136 0.82 -1.38 -6.52
C ALA A 136 -0.69 -1.39 -6.85
N LEU A 137 -1.16 -0.42 -7.64
CA LEU A 137 -2.57 -0.35 -8.05
C LEU A 137 -2.97 -1.54 -8.93
N VAL A 138 -2.14 -1.94 -9.90
CA VAL A 138 -2.38 -3.15 -10.70
C VAL A 138 -2.44 -4.40 -9.83
N SER A 139 -1.54 -4.52 -8.85
CA SER A 139 -1.52 -5.66 -7.92
C SER A 139 -2.79 -5.74 -7.08
N ALA A 140 -3.30 -4.60 -6.62
CA ALA A 140 -4.51 -4.54 -5.80
C ALA A 140 -5.81 -4.70 -6.60
N LEU A 141 -5.89 -4.13 -7.80
CA LEU A 141 -7.14 -4.04 -8.56
C LEU A 141 -7.30 -5.16 -9.59
N VAL A 142 -6.19 -5.67 -10.12
CA VAL A 142 -6.19 -6.68 -11.19
C VAL A 142 -5.66 -8.01 -10.68
N GLY A 143 -4.38 -8.05 -10.24
CA GLY A 143 -3.75 -9.28 -9.79
C GLY A 143 -2.23 -9.27 -9.85
N PRO A 144 -1.59 -10.45 -9.85
CA PRO A 144 -0.19 -10.64 -9.53
C PRO A 144 0.76 -10.28 -10.70
N ALA A 145 0.66 -9.08 -11.25
CA ALA A 145 1.51 -8.65 -12.38
C ALA A 145 3.00 -8.69 -12.03
N TRP A 146 3.37 -8.31 -10.79
CA TRP A 146 4.75 -8.35 -10.31
C TRP A 146 5.37 -9.75 -10.39
N ALA A 147 4.57 -10.80 -10.27
CA ALA A 147 5.06 -12.18 -10.35
C ALA A 147 5.84 -12.48 -11.65
N TRP A 148 5.55 -11.75 -12.72
CA TRP A 148 6.25 -11.88 -14.01
C TRP A 148 6.98 -10.60 -14.43
N LEU A 149 6.63 -9.44 -13.90
CA LEU A 149 7.33 -8.18 -14.14
C LEU A 149 8.67 -8.10 -13.39
N ASP A 150 8.80 -8.83 -12.27
CA ASP A 150 9.97 -8.87 -11.39
C ASP A 150 11.28 -9.12 -12.18
N PRO A 151 12.16 -8.11 -12.30
CA PRO A 151 13.40 -8.25 -13.04
C PRO A 151 14.44 -9.08 -12.29
N PHE A 152 14.38 -9.09 -10.95
CA PHE A 152 15.39 -9.74 -10.11
C PHE A 152 15.37 -11.25 -10.29
N THR A 153 14.18 -11.85 -10.34
CA THR A 153 14.01 -13.27 -10.66
C THR A 153 14.56 -13.59 -12.05
N THR A 154 14.25 -12.75 -13.04
CA THR A 154 14.71 -12.96 -14.42
C THR A 154 16.23 -12.85 -14.52
N LEU A 155 16.84 -11.87 -13.84
CA LEU A 155 18.30 -11.72 -13.76
C LEU A 155 18.97 -12.90 -13.05
N PHE A 156 18.37 -13.35 -11.93
CA PHE A 156 18.88 -14.50 -11.19
C PHE A 156 18.84 -15.79 -12.03
N ASP A 157 17.72 -16.05 -12.70
CA ASP A 157 17.55 -17.22 -13.55
C ASP A 157 18.54 -17.22 -14.73
N ALA A 158 18.75 -16.05 -15.34
CA ALA A 158 19.76 -15.87 -16.39
C ALA A 158 21.18 -16.12 -15.87
N GLY A 159 21.53 -15.56 -14.72
CA GLY A 159 22.83 -15.80 -14.06
C GLY A 159 23.04 -17.28 -13.71
N ALA A 160 22.03 -17.94 -13.14
CA ALA A 160 22.09 -19.37 -12.83
C ALA A 160 22.20 -20.23 -14.09
N TRP A 161 21.58 -19.82 -15.19
CA TRP A 161 21.73 -20.51 -16.49
C TRP A 161 23.17 -20.39 -17.02
N ILE A 162 23.77 -19.19 -16.94
CA ILE A 162 25.17 -18.95 -17.35
C ILE A 162 26.12 -19.82 -16.53
N VAL A 163 26.00 -19.81 -15.20
CA VAL A 163 26.83 -20.59 -14.27
C VAL A 163 26.79 -22.09 -14.62
N ARG A 164 25.58 -22.61 -14.88
CA ARG A 164 25.40 -24.00 -15.32
C ARG A 164 26.07 -24.28 -16.67
N ARG A 165 25.98 -23.35 -17.63
CA ARG A 165 26.60 -23.49 -18.97
C ARG A 165 28.13 -23.49 -18.91
N LEU A 166 28.69 -22.76 -17.94
CA LEU A 166 30.15 -22.73 -17.71
C LEU A 166 30.65 -23.96 -16.93
N GLY A 167 29.78 -24.91 -16.59
CA GLY A 167 30.17 -26.11 -15.84
C GLY A 167 30.58 -25.83 -14.39
N ILE A 168 30.28 -24.64 -13.87
CA ILE A 168 30.59 -24.31 -12.49
C ILE A 168 29.59 -25.05 -11.58
N ALA A 169 30.13 -25.75 -10.57
CA ALA A 169 29.31 -26.50 -9.61
C ALA A 169 28.28 -25.59 -8.96
N GLY A 170 27.01 -26.04 -8.96
CA GLY A 170 25.92 -25.27 -8.40
C GLY A 170 26.06 -25.05 -6.88
N TRP A 171 25.73 -23.88 -6.42
CA TRP A 171 25.62 -23.56 -5.00
C TRP A 171 24.32 -24.13 -4.43
N ALA A 172 24.40 -24.89 -3.33
CA ALA A 172 23.21 -25.32 -2.59
C ALA A 172 22.77 -24.19 -1.64
N PRO A 173 21.58 -23.63 -1.81
CA PRO A 173 21.13 -22.56 -0.96
C PRO A 173 20.93 -23.04 0.49
N ALA A 174 21.31 -22.20 1.46
CA ALA A 174 21.05 -22.44 2.87
C ALA A 174 19.55 -22.27 3.19
N PRO A 175 19.03 -22.99 4.17
CA PRO A 175 17.64 -22.79 4.60
C PRO A 175 17.44 -21.37 5.13
N TYR A 176 16.37 -20.71 4.69
CA TYR A 176 16.02 -19.37 5.15
C TYR A 176 15.67 -19.39 6.65
N PRO A 177 16.26 -18.51 7.49
CA PRO A 177 16.01 -18.51 8.92
C PRO A 177 14.55 -18.22 9.26
N ALA A 178 13.80 -19.19 9.76
CA ALA A 178 12.36 -19.08 10.03
C ALA A 178 12.01 -17.91 10.98
N ARG A 179 12.90 -17.59 11.93
CA ARG A 179 12.74 -16.48 12.89
C ARG A 179 12.66 -15.10 12.23
N LEU A 180 13.25 -14.93 11.06
CA LEU A 180 13.20 -13.66 10.33
C LEU A 180 11.83 -13.44 9.69
N GLY A 181 11.14 -14.51 9.28
CA GLY A 181 9.85 -14.39 8.60
C GLY A 181 9.90 -13.38 7.45
N ARG A 182 9.02 -12.39 7.46
CA ARG A 182 8.98 -11.28 6.49
C ARG A 182 9.54 -9.96 7.06
N ALA A 183 10.22 -9.99 8.20
CA ALA A 183 10.81 -8.78 8.79
C ALA A 183 11.83 -8.08 7.88
N PRO A 184 12.69 -8.79 7.10
CA PRO A 184 13.57 -8.12 6.14
C PRO A 184 12.81 -7.32 5.08
N ALA A 185 11.67 -7.81 4.59
CA ALA A 185 10.86 -7.06 3.64
C ALA A 185 10.27 -5.78 4.27
N ALA A 186 9.79 -5.85 5.52
CA ALA A 186 9.31 -4.68 6.24
C ALA A 186 10.42 -3.66 6.51
N ALA A 187 11.63 -4.11 6.89
CA ALA A 187 12.78 -3.23 7.08
C ALA A 187 13.24 -2.57 5.76
N GLY A 188 13.29 -3.35 4.68
CA GLY A 188 13.61 -2.83 3.34
C GLY A 188 12.57 -1.83 2.85
N TYR A 189 11.29 -2.04 3.18
CA TYR A 189 10.24 -1.07 2.89
C TYR A 189 10.41 0.26 3.65
N ALA A 190 10.76 0.21 4.93
CA ALA A 190 11.08 1.41 5.69
C ALA A 190 12.29 2.16 5.11
N ALA A 191 13.32 1.43 4.66
CA ALA A 191 14.47 2.00 3.97
C ALA A 191 14.08 2.62 2.61
N PHE A 192 13.16 2.00 1.88
CA PHE A 192 12.60 2.54 0.63
C PHE A 192 11.87 3.88 0.87
N VAL A 193 10.97 3.95 1.86
CA VAL A 193 10.28 5.19 2.24
C VAL A 193 11.27 6.27 2.70
N TRP A 194 12.29 5.89 3.47
CA TRP A 194 13.34 6.82 3.89
C TRP A 194 14.15 7.35 2.70
N LEU A 195 14.51 6.49 1.75
CA LEU A 195 15.21 6.91 0.54
C LEU A 195 14.37 7.89 -0.26
N GLU A 196 13.07 7.59 -0.46
CA GLU A 196 12.13 8.42 -1.21
C GLU A 196 11.95 9.80 -0.55
N LEU A 197 11.53 9.82 0.72
CA LEU A 197 11.04 11.04 1.35
C LEU A 197 12.15 11.92 1.96
N ILE A 198 13.28 11.32 2.36
CA ILE A 198 14.32 12.04 3.09
C ILE A 198 15.58 12.22 2.26
N VAL A 199 16.05 11.17 1.57
CA VAL A 199 17.34 11.23 0.88
C VAL A 199 17.23 11.87 -0.50
N THR A 200 16.21 11.44 -1.27
CA THR A 200 16.03 11.95 -2.64
C THR A 200 14.92 12.99 -2.74
N GLY A 201 14.05 13.13 -1.74
CA GLY A 201 12.87 14.00 -1.80
C GLY A 201 11.97 13.71 -3.00
N GLY A 202 11.83 12.43 -3.38
CA GLY A 202 11.12 12.01 -4.59
C GLY A 202 11.89 12.22 -5.90
N GLY A 203 13.11 12.77 -5.82
CA GLY A 203 13.98 12.97 -6.98
C GLY A 203 14.79 11.73 -7.38
N GLY A 204 15.65 11.88 -8.35
CA GLY A 204 16.44 10.84 -8.97
C GLY A 204 17.96 11.06 -8.91
N GLY A 205 18.60 10.79 -10.03
CA GLY A 205 20.04 10.97 -10.20
C GLY A 205 20.88 9.82 -9.63
N ARG A 206 22.18 10.06 -9.46
CA ARG A 206 23.17 9.01 -9.12
C ARG A 206 22.91 8.31 -7.79
N ILE A 207 22.33 9.02 -6.80
CA ILE A 207 22.03 8.44 -5.48
C ILE A 207 20.95 7.37 -5.63
N LEU A 208 19.88 7.67 -6.38
CA LEU A 208 18.79 6.72 -6.61
C LEU A 208 19.28 5.49 -7.39
N VAL A 209 20.07 5.68 -8.44
CA VAL A 209 20.63 4.57 -9.22
C VAL A 209 21.59 3.74 -8.36
N GLY A 210 22.43 4.37 -7.54
CA GLY A 210 23.32 3.67 -6.59
C GLY A 210 22.55 2.82 -5.58
N ALA A 211 21.50 3.38 -4.98
CA ALA A 211 20.61 2.67 -4.06
C ALA A 211 19.87 1.51 -4.75
N PHE A 212 19.40 1.72 -5.98
CA PHE A 212 18.76 0.67 -6.78
C PHE A 212 19.73 -0.47 -7.09
N LEU A 213 20.96 -0.19 -7.51
CA LEU A 213 22.01 -1.21 -7.76
C LEU A 213 22.35 -1.98 -6.48
N ALA A 214 22.46 -1.28 -5.34
CA ALA A 214 22.67 -1.95 -4.05
C ALA A 214 21.50 -2.88 -3.71
N TYR A 215 20.25 -2.45 -3.96
CA TYR A 215 19.07 -3.28 -3.77
C TYR A 215 19.07 -4.52 -4.70
N VAL A 216 19.40 -4.34 -5.98
CA VAL A 216 19.58 -5.46 -6.94
C VAL A 216 20.60 -6.45 -6.40
N ALA A 217 21.78 -5.98 -5.98
CA ALA A 217 22.84 -6.82 -5.44
C ALA A 217 22.40 -7.60 -4.19
N ILE A 218 21.78 -6.92 -3.21
CA ILE A 218 21.24 -7.56 -2.00
C ILE A 218 20.22 -8.64 -2.36
N THR A 219 19.35 -8.36 -3.32
CA THR A 219 18.29 -9.30 -3.73
C THR A 219 18.88 -10.52 -4.44
N LEU A 220 19.80 -10.34 -5.38
CA LEU A 220 20.46 -11.46 -6.07
C LEU A 220 21.32 -12.31 -5.12
N LEU A 221 22.06 -11.67 -4.21
CA LEU A 221 22.83 -12.38 -3.17
C LEU A 221 21.91 -13.15 -2.21
N GLY A 222 20.80 -12.54 -1.81
CA GLY A 222 19.79 -13.20 -0.98
C GLY A 222 19.15 -14.40 -1.67
N MET A 223 18.85 -14.31 -2.96
CA MET A 223 18.37 -15.43 -3.77
C MET A 223 19.42 -16.54 -3.90
N ALA A 224 20.68 -16.18 -4.09
CA ALA A 224 21.78 -17.15 -4.15
C ALA A 224 21.99 -17.87 -2.80
N GLN A 225 21.93 -17.11 -1.69
CA GLN A 225 22.19 -17.64 -0.36
C GLN A 225 21.04 -18.50 0.18
N PHE A 226 19.77 -18.09 -0.02
CA PHE A 226 18.62 -18.71 0.62
C PHE A 226 17.66 -19.40 -0.35
N GLY A 227 17.94 -19.34 -1.62
CA GLY A 227 17.06 -19.80 -2.69
C GLY A 227 16.08 -18.71 -3.13
N ARG A 228 15.89 -18.64 -4.44
CA ARG A 228 15.07 -17.65 -5.13
C ARG A 228 13.65 -17.52 -4.53
N ASP A 229 12.96 -18.66 -4.41
CA ASP A 229 11.55 -18.67 -3.99
C ASP A 229 11.38 -18.32 -2.51
N ALA A 230 12.31 -18.78 -1.66
CA ALA A 230 12.31 -18.43 -0.24
C ALA A 230 12.57 -16.94 -0.01
N TRP A 231 13.50 -16.35 -0.78
CA TRP A 231 13.80 -14.92 -0.72
C TRP A 231 12.62 -14.05 -1.19
N ARG A 232 12.05 -14.36 -2.35
CA ARG A 232 10.88 -13.66 -2.90
C ARG A 232 9.68 -13.69 -1.96
N ALA A 233 9.39 -14.83 -1.35
CA ALA A 233 8.23 -15.00 -0.47
C ALA A 233 8.38 -14.26 0.87
N ARG A 234 9.60 -13.89 1.30
CA ARG A 234 9.87 -13.45 2.66
C ARG A 234 10.70 -12.17 2.80
N ALA A 235 11.66 -11.93 1.93
CA ALA A 235 12.66 -10.87 2.09
C ALA A 235 12.64 -9.83 0.97
N GLU A 236 12.28 -10.20 -0.26
CA GLU A 236 12.18 -9.26 -1.36
C GLU A 236 10.96 -8.36 -1.13
N VAL A 237 11.25 -7.04 -0.99
CA VAL A 237 10.29 -6.03 -0.52
C VAL A 237 9.05 -5.97 -1.40
N PHE A 238 9.26 -5.86 -2.70
CA PHE A 238 8.16 -5.64 -3.65
C PHE A 238 7.33 -6.89 -3.90
N SER A 239 7.95 -8.09 -3.90
CA SER A 239 7.20 -9.36 -3.97
C SER A 239 6.30 -9.55 -2.76
N VAL A 240 6.80 -9.22 -1.57
CA VAL A 240 5.99 -9.29 -0.34
C VAL A 240 4.90 -8.23 -0.35
N TRP A 241 5.25 -6.97 -0.66
CA TRP A 241 4.31 -5.86 -0.64
C TRP A 241 3.21 -6.00 -1.68
N PHE A 242 3.56 -6.20 -2.94
CA PHE A 242 2.57 -6.39 -4.00
C PHE A 242 1.76 -7.68 -3.82
N GLY A 243 2.35 -8.69 -3.20
CA GLY A 243 1.63 -9.90 -2.78
C GLY A 243 0.55 -9.61 -1.72
N LEU A 244 0.82 -8.72 -0.76
CA LEU A 244 -0.18 -8.27 0.23
C LEU A 244 -1.30 -7.45 -0.43
N LEU A 245 -0.96 -6.48 -1.28
CA LEU A 245 -1.94 -5.71 -2.05
C LEU A 245 -2.78 -6.63 -2.95
N GLY A 246 -2.14 -7.61 -3.57
CA GLY A 246 -2.78 -8.63 -4.40
C GLY A 246 -3.84 -9.46 -3.67
N ARG A 247 -3.89 -9.45 -2.32
CA ARG A 247 -4.99 -10.09 -1.57
C ARG A 247 -6.35 -9.44 -1.85
N ILE A 248 -6.38 -8.17 -2.26
CA ILE A 248 -7.62 -7.48 -2.66
C ILE A 248 -8.08 -7.98 -4.05
N ALA A 249 -7.15 -8.23 -4.94
CA ALA A 249 -7.40 -8.47 -6.37
C ALA A 249 -8.31 -9.67 -6.66
N PRO A 250 -9.09 -9.60 -7.75
CA PRO A 250 -9.94 -10.70 -8.20
C PRO A 250 -9.16 -11.83 -8.89
N ILE A 251 -7.89 -11.58 -9.26
CA ILE A 251 -7.01 -12.58 -9.86
C ILE A 251 -5.87 -12.88 -8.87
N ALA A 252 -5.65 -14.16 -8.57
CA ALA A 252 -4.58 -14.63 -7.71
C ALA A 252 -3.76 -15.72 -8.40
N LEU A 253 -2.51 -15.91 -7.98
CA LEU A 253 -1.73 -17.06 -8.42
C LEU A 253 -2.42 -18.37 -8.03
N ALA A 254 -2.35 -19.36 -8.91
CA ALA A 254 -2.78 -20.73 -8.67
C ALA A 254 -1.53 -21.62 -8.66
N GLY A 255 -0.77 -21.55 -7.59
CA GLY A 255 0.54 -22.20 -7.48
C GLY A 255 1.68 -21.18 -7.48
N ILE A 256 2.85 -21.60 -7.93
CA ILE A 256 4.02 -20.74 -8.09
C ILE A 256 3.95 -19.95 -9.40
N PRO A 257 4.59 -18.77 -9.50
CA PRO A 257 4.54 -17.94 -10.71
C PRO A 257 5.05 -18.64 -11.97
N GLU A 258 6.00 -19.54 -11.84
CA GLU A 258 6.61 -20.30 -12.94
C GLU A 258 5.61 -21.20 -13.64
N ASP A 259 4.63 -21.76 -12.92
CA ASP A 259 3.56 -22.59 -13.49
C ASP A 259 2.67 -21.80 -14.45
N GLY A 260 2.68 -20.49 -14.32
CA GLY A 260 1.94 -19.58 -15.19
C GLY A 260 0.42 -19.72 -15.08
N HIS A 261 -0.08 -20.10 -13.91
CA HIS A 261 -1.52 -20.28 -13.69
C HIS A 261 -2.05 -19.24 -12.69
N VAL A 262 -3.25 -18.77 -12.96
CA VAL A 262 -4.04 -17.88 -12.09
C VAL A 262 -5.40 -18.48 -11.81
N ARG A 263 -6.01 -18.09 -10.70
CA ARG A 263 -7.40 -18.40 -10.35
C ARG A 263 -8.20 -17.12 -10.13
N ARG A 264 -9.49 -17.16 -10.41
CA ARG A 264 -10.40 -16.06 -10.09
C ARG A 264 -10.98 -16.22 -8.69
N ARG A 265 -11.14 -15.11 -8.00
CA ARG A 265 -11.83 -15.01 -6.71
C ARG A 265 -12.63 -13.71 -6.66
N SER A 266 -13.55 -13.57 -5.71
CA SER A 266 -14.23 -12.30 -5.49
C SER A 266 -13.24 -11.24 -5.03
N PHE A 267 -13.47 -9.99 -5.42
CA PHE A 267 -12.67 -8.84 -4.99
C PHE A 267 -12.67 -8.77 -3.46
N GLY A 268 -11.49 -8.66 -2.86
CA GLY A 268 -11.29 -8.67 -1.40
C GLY A 268 -11.23 -10.06 -0.75
N ALA A 269 -11.63 -11.15 -1.44
CA ALA A 269 -11.68 -12.48 -0.82
C ALA A 269 -10.33 -12.98 -0.32
N GLY A 270 -9.22 -12.60 -0.96
CA GLY A 270 -7.89 -12.98 -0.52
C GLY A 270 -7.44 -12.34 0.79
N LEU A 271 -8.13 -11.29 1.26
CA LEU A 271 -7.89 -10.71 2.58
C LEU A 271 -8.26 -11.67 3.71
N LEU A 272 -9.17 -12.61 3.42
CA LEU A 272 -9.59 -13.66 4.35
C LEU A 272 -8.70 -14.92 4.28
N GLU A 273 -7.79 -15.02 3.33
CA GLU A 273 -6.86 -16.14 3.25
C GLU A 273 -5.91 -16.14 4.47
N PRO A 274 -5.59 -17.33 5.02
CA PRO A 274 -4.72 -17.45 6.19
C PRO A 274 -3.29 -16.99 5.91
N GLY A 275 -2.42 -17.04 6.93
CA GLY A 275 -1.00 -16.77 6.80
C GLY A 275 -0.60 -15.32 7.04
N TRP A 276 -1.42 -14.55 7.75
CA TRP A 276 -1.05 -13.23 8.25
C TRP A 276 0.04 -13.35 9.32
N ALA A 277 1.09 -12.54 9.20
CA ALA A 277 2.20 -12.45 10.14
C ALA A 277 2.30 -11.03 10.73
N ARG A 278 3.01 -10.91 11.86
CA ARG A 278 3.31 -9.57 12.45
C ARG A 278 4.01 -8.66 11.46
N ALA A 279 4.93 -9.19 10.67
CA ALA A 279 5.63 -8.42 9.66
C ALA A 279 4.71 -7.88 8.55
N ASP A 280 3.60 -8.55 8.23
CA ASP A 280 2.61 -8.07 7.26
C ASP A 280 1.85 -6.86 7.82
N VAL A 281 1.47 -6.90 9.10
CA VAL A 281 0.87 -5.76 9.80
C VAL A 281 1.87 -4.61 9.89
N THR A 282 3.14 -4.90 10.22
CA THR A 282 4.21 -3.89 10.25
C THR A 282 4.37 -3.24 8.89
N LEU A 283 4.46 -4.02 7.81
CA LEU A 283 4.63 -3.50 6.46
C LEU A 283 3.42 -2.66 6.02
N ALA A 284 2.20 -3.13 6.27
CA ALA A 284 0.98 -2.36 5.97
C ALA A 284 0.90 -1.05 6.78
N ALA A 285 1.31 -1.07 8.05
CA ALA A 285 1.38 0.13 8.89
C ALA A 285 2.43 1.12 8.38
N LEU A 286 3.61 0.63 7.98
CA LEU A 286 4.65 1.46 7.35
C LEU A 286 4.16 2.10 6.06
N ALA A 287 3.41 1.34 5.24
CA ALA A 287 2.87 1.85 3.98
C ALA A 287 1.84 2.97 4.21
N VAL A 288 0.90 2.76 5.12
CA VAL A 288 -0.08 3.80 5.49
C VAL A 288 0.62 5.02 6.08
N ALA A 289 1.57 4.80 7.00
CA ALA A 289 2.29 5.88 7.67
C ALA A 289 3.23 6.63 6.73
N GLY A 290 3.88 5.97 5.78
CA GLY A 290 4.75 6.61 4.78
C GLY A 290 3.97 7.61 3.93
N VAL A 291 2.82 7.21 3.38
CA VAL A 291 1.97 8.12 2.59
C VAL A 291 1.41 9.26 3.46
N LEU A 292 1.02 8.96 4.70
CA LEU A 292 0.55 10.00 5.62
C LEU A 292 1.65 10.98 6.02
N TYR A 293 2.86 10.49 6.26
CA TYR A 293 4.03 11.35 6.54
C TYR A 293 4.35 12.24 5.34
N ASP A 294 4.35 11.70 4.13
CA ASP A 294 4.56 12.47 2.90
C ASP A 294 3.57 13.64 2.82
N GLY A 295 2.27 13.37 2.96
CA GLY A 295 1.25 14.43 2.96
C GLY A 295 1.41 15.43 4.10
N LEU A 296 1.67 14.98 5.33
CA LEU A 296 1.78 15.85 6.51
C LEU A 296 3.05 16.72 6.48
N SER A 297 4.18 16.15 6.06
CA SER A 297 5.47 16.84 6.05
C SER A 297 5.52 18.02 5.09
N GLN A 298 4.60 18.09 4.14
CA GLN A 298 4.46 19.18 3.18
C GLN A 298 3.50 20.28 3.64
N THR A 299 2.85 20.12 4.80
CA THR A 299 1.85 21.09 5.29
C THR A 299 2.50 22.28 6.00
N GLN A 300 1.82 23.45 5.99
CA GLN A 300 2.22 24.62 6.75
C GLN A 300 2.32 24.31 8.25
N LEU A 301 1.39 23.50 8.77
CA LEU A 301 1.44 23.09 10.17
C LEU A 301 2.72 22.36 10.52
N TRP A 302 3.18 21.45 9.66
CA TRP A 302 4.45 20.74 9.87
C TRP A 302 5.65 21.70 9.87
N TYR A 303 5.66 22.60 8.90
CA TYR A 303 6.70 23.63 8.80
C TYR A 303 6.77 24.49 10.08
N ASP A 304 5.62 24.92 10.61
CA ASP A 304 5.54 25.77 11.79
C ASP A 304 5.90 25.03 13.10
N THR A 305 5.65 23.70 13.14
CA THR A 305 5.84 22.90 14.38
C THR A 305 7.13 22.12 14.41
N VAL A 306 7.57 21.57 13.28
CA VAL A 306 8.75 20.71 13.15
C VAL A 306 9.90 21.44 12.46
N GLY A 307 9.59 22.34 11.54
CA GLY A 307 10.55 23.12 10.77
C GLY A 307 11.22 22.32 9.65
N LEU A 308 12.20 22.94 9.00
CA LEU A 308 13.06 22.31 8.00
C LEU A 308 14.17 21.54 8.72
N ALA A 309 14.03 20.24 8.79
CA ALA A 309 14.86 19.39 9.64
C ALA A 309 16.15 18.87 8.96
N GLY A 310 16.37 19.13 7.68
CA GLY A 310 17.44 18.51 6.89
C GLY A 310 17.42 16.98 6.92
N ILE A 311 18.44 16.31 6.40
CA ILE A 311 18.46 14.81 6.32
C ILE A 311 18.42 14.19 7.72
N THR A 312 19.18 14.69 8.67
CA THR A 312 19.25 14.11 10.03
C THR A 312 17.92 14.26 10.77
N GLY A 313 17.36 15.47 10.80
CA GLY A 313 16.09 15.72 11.46
C GLY A 313 14.93 15.02 10.75
N GLY A 314 14.90 15.02 9.41
CA GLY A 314 13.93 14.27 8.61
C GLY A 314 14.01 12.77 8.89
N THR A 315 15.21 12.21 9.02
CA THR A 315 15.39 10.79 9.38
C THR A 315 14.80 10.48 10.76
N VAL A 316 15.07 11.32 11.76
CA VAL A 316 14.55 11.13 13.13
C VAL A 316 13.02 11.25 13.16
N THR A 317 12.47 12.28 12.54
CA THR A 317 11.02 12.51 12.52
C THR A 317 10.28 11.39 11.78
N LEU A 318 10.79 10.94 10.62
CA LEU A 318 10.24 9.81 9.89
C LEU A 318 10.32 8.52 10.73
N ALA A 319 11.48 8.21 11.31
CA ALA A 319 11.65 7.00 12.12
C ALA A 319 10.71 6.97 13.32
N VAL A 320 10.53 8.08 14.02
CA VAL A 320 9.57 8.21 15.12
C VAL A 320 8.15 8.02 14.62
N PHE A 321 7.77 8.68 13.52
CA PHE A 321 6.43 8.60 12.96
C PHE A 321 6.07 7.16 12.53
N LEU A 322 6.95 6.51 11.77
CA LEU A 322 6.77 5.13 11.35
C LEU A 322 6.76 4.17 12.54
N GLY A 323 7.65 4.39 13.52
CA GLY A 323 7.70 3.58 14.74
C GLY A 323 6.40 3.65 15.56
N VAL A 324 5.87 4.86 15.76
CA VAL A 324 4.58 5.07 16.46
C VAL A 324 3.45 4.38 15.71
N ALA A 325 3.37 4.52 14.39
CA ALA A 325 2.33 3.87 13.59
C ALA A 325 2.37 2.34 13.70
N VAL A 326 3.56 1.73 13.64
CA VAL A 326 3.74 0.29 13.83
C VAL A 326 3.33 -0.15 15.23
N LEU A 327 3.75 0.58 16.28
CA LEU A 327 3.38 0.28 17.66
C LEU A 327 1.87 0.38 17.88
N LEU A 328 1.21 1.39 17.32
CA LEU A 328 -0.25 1.54 17.36
C LEU A 328 -0.95 0.37 16.65
N ALA A 329 -0.53 0.01 15.44
CA ALA A 329 -1.14 -1.10 14.69
C ALA A 329 -0.98 -2.44 15.43
N LEU A 330 0.20 -2.74 15.97
CA LEU A 330 0.46 -3.95 16.75
C LEU A 330 -0.26 -3.91 18.10
N GLY A 331 -0.37 -2.75 18.74
CA GLY A 331 -1.15 -2.53 19.96
C GLY A 331 -2.64 -2.83 19.73
N VAL A 332 -3.22 -2.29 18.65
CA VAL A 332 -4.60 -2.57 18.24
C VAL A 332 -4.78 -4.07 17.94
N ALA A 333 -3.84 -4.71 17.25
CA ALA A 333 -3.89 -6.15 17.01
C ALA A 333 -3.90 -6.94 18.33
N ARG A 334 -3.11 -6.52 19.31
CA ARG A 334 -3.09 -7.14 20.64
C ARG A 334 -4.41 -6.96 21.39
N LEU A 335 -5.02 -5.78 21.33
CA LEU A 335 -6.32 -5.49 21.95
C LEU A 335 -7.43 -6.33 21.32
N VAL A 336 -7.47 -6.42 20.00
CA VAL A 336 -8.44 -7.26 19.25
C VAL A 336 -8.25 -8.74 19.61
N ALA A 337 -7.02 -9.20 19.71
CA ALA A 337 -6.69 -10.60 20.05
C ALA A 337 -7.24 -10.98 21.43
N GLY A 338 -7.06 -10.13 22.43
CA GLY A 338 -7.45 -10.40 23.81
C GLY A 338 -6.96 -11.79 24.28
N SER A 339 -7.86 -12.59 24.85
CA SER A 339 -7.58 -13.99 25.27
C SER A 339 -7.70 -15.01 24.14
N SER A 340 -8.13 -14.62 22.94
CA SER A 340 -8.41 -15.57 21.84
C SER A 340 -7.18 -15.98 21.03
N GLY A 341 -6.05 -15.34 21.28
CA GLY A 341 -4.77 -15.65 20.64
C GLY A 341 -4.32 -14.59 19.62
N PRO A 342 -3.02 -14.37 19.48
CA PRO A 342 -2.45 -13.26 18.70
C PRO A 342 -2.79 -13.33 17.21
N ALA A 343 -2.99 -14.52 16.64
CA ALA A 343 -3.27 -14.70 15.22
C ALA A 343 -4.53 -13.94 14.77
N ILE A 344 -5.57 -13.90 15.61
CA ILE A 344 -6.84 -13.25 15.31
C ILE A 344 -6.66 -11.73 15.14
N GLY A 345 -5.94 -11.10 16.08
CA GLY A 345 -5.67 -9.67 15.99
C GLY A 345 -4.77 -9.31 14.82
N ILE A 346 -3.77 -10.11 14.53
CA ILE A 346 -2.87 -9.94 13.37
C ILE A 346 -3.65 -10.06 12.06
N ALA A 347 -4.53 -11.06 11.94
CA ALA A 347 -5.38 -11.22 10.76
C ALA A 347 -6.36 -10.03 10.60
N ALA A 348 -7.01 -9.60 11.70
CA ALA A 348 -7.93 -8.47 11.68
C ALA A 348 -7.27 -7.17 11.21
N VAL A 349 -6.12 -6.82 11.80
CA VAL A 349 -5.43 -5.57 11.49
C VAL A 349 -4.75 -5.65 10.12
N GLY A 350 -4.14 -6.79 9.76
CA GLY A 350 -3.53 -7.00 8.45
C GLY A 350 -4.55 -6.89 7.32
N ALA A 351 -5.66 -7.63 7.41
CA ALA A 351 -6.75 -7.56 6.44
C ALA A 351 -7.41 -6.16 6.39
N GLY A 352 -7.38 -5.44 7.51
CA GLY A 352 -7.93 -4.09 7.60
C GLY A 352 -7.02 -3.02 6.98
N LEU A 353 -5.71 -3.05 7.25
CA LEU A 353 -4.78 -2.00 6.81
C LEU A 353 -4.43 -2.08 5.31
N VAL A 354 -4.42 -3.27 4.70
CA VAL A 354 -4.05 -3.43 3.28
C VAL A 354 -4.99 -2.66 2.34
N PRO A 355 -6.33 -2.71 2.47
CA PRO A 355 -7.22 -1.87 1.69
C PRO A 355 -7.05 -0.37 1.95
N ILE A 356 -6.76 0.02 3.19
CA ILE A 356 -6.50 1.42 3.56
C ILE A 356 -5.23 1.91 2.86
N ALA A 357 -4.14 1.13 2.90
CA ALA A 357 -2.91 1.46 2.19
C ALA A 357 -3.15 1.62 0.68
N THR A 358 -3.96 0.73 0.09
CA THR A 358 -4.34 0.84 -1.33
C THR A 358 -5.12 2.12 -1.61
N GLY A 359 -6.10 2.44 -0.76
CA GLY A 359 -6.88 3.67 -0.87
C GLY A 359 -6.01 4.93 -0.74
N TYR A 360 -4.99 4.89 0.12
CA TYR A 360 -4.03 5.99 0.28
C TYR A 360 -3.11 6.15 -0.92
N ILE A 361 -2.58 5.06 -1.46
CA ILE A 361 -1.78 5.10 -2.69
C ILE A 361 -2.61 5.71 -3.84
N ALA A 362 -3.84 5.25 -4.01
CA ALA A 362 -4.73 5.78 -5.04
C ALA A 362 -5.11 7.24 -4.76
N GLY A 363 -5.44 7.60 -3.52
CA GLY A 363 -5.86 8.94 -3.16
C GLY A 363 -4.74 9.97 -3.24
N HIS A 364 -3.52 9.62 -2.82
CA HIS A 364 -2.39 10.54 -2.75
C HIS A 364 -1.62 10.64 -4.07
N TYR A 365 -1.35 9.49 -4.72
CA TYR A 365 -0.44 9.42 -5.87
C TYR A 365 -1.12 9.30 -7.23
N LEU A 366 -2.47 9.38 -7.32
CA LEU A 366 -3.17 9.24 -8.61
C LEU A 366 -2.72 10.30 -9.63
N THR A 367 -2.63 11.55 -9.20
CA THR A 367 -2.19 12.66 -10.06
C THR A 367 -0.74 12.53 -10.46
N PHE A 368 0.11 12.08 -9.54
CA PHE A 368 1.50 11.78 -9.80
C PHE A 368 1.65 10.71 -10.91
N LEU A 369 0.85 9.63 -10.84
CA LEU A 369 0.83 8.61 -11.88
C LEU A 369 0.30 9.13 -13.21
N LEU A 370 -0.78 9.91 -13.21
CA LEU A 370 -1.47 10.33 -14.43
C LEU A 370 -0.84 11.54 -15.12
N ILE A 371 -0.21 12.44 -14.37
CA ILE A 371 0.39 13.67 -14.89
C ILE A 371 1.90 13.49 -15.02
N ASP A 372 2.62 13.22 -13.93
CA ASP A 372 4.07 13.05 -13.99
C ASP A 372 4.48 11.77 -14.72
N GLY A 373 3.66 10.73 -14.73
CA GLY A 373 3.87 9.57 -15.58
C GLY A 373 3.99 9.88 -17.07
N GLN A 374 3.39 10.99 -17.56
CA GLN A 374 3.56 11.43 -18.95
C GLN A 374 5.00 11.83 -19.30
N LYS A 375 5.85 12.11 -18.30
CA LYS A 375 7.27 12.40 -18.48
C LYS A 375 8.05 11.27 -19.15
N ILE A 376 7.46 10.06 -19.26
CA ILE A 376 8.04 9.00 -20.09
C ILE A 376 8.24 9.44 -21.55
N LEU A 377 7.42 10.36 -22.04
CA LEU A 377 7.58 10.91 -23.38
C LEU A 377 8.86 11.73 -23.47
N ILE A 378 9.21 12.50 -22.42
CA ILE A 378 10.49 13.23 -22.34
C ILE A 378 11.65 12.23 -22.36
N ALA A 379 11.54 11.18 -21.54
CA ALA A 379 12.56 10.13 -21.50
C ALA A 379 12.72 9.40 -22.85
N LEU A 380 11.64 9.19 -23.61
CA LEU A 380 11.70 8.64 -24.96
C LEU A 380 12.33 9.64 -25.95
N GLY A 381 12.16 10.94 -25.73
CA GLY A 381 12.80 11.99 -26.52
C GLY A 381 14.32 12.08 -26.30
N ASP A 382 14.77 11.85 -25.06
CA ASP A 382 16.20 11.83 -24.70
C ASP A 382 16.50 10.67 -23.72
N PRO A 383 16.57 9.43 -24.22
CA PRO A 383 16.65 8.22 -23.39
C PRO A 383 17.84 8.17 -22.45
N PHE A 384 18.92 8.89 -22.75
CA PHE A 384 20.16 8.87 -21.98
C PHE A 384 20.63 10.24 -21.51
N LEU A 385 19.73 11.25 -21.59
CA LEU A 385 20.00 12.63 -21.15
C LEU A 385 21.24 13.24 -21.81
N GLN A 386 21.37 13.01 -23.12
CA GLN A 386 22.49 13.48 -23.96
C GLN A 386 22.13 14.71 -24.80
N GLY A 387 20.98 15.32 -24.56
CA GLY A 387 20.49 16.46 -25.34
C GLY A 387 19.84 16.05 -26.67
N TRP A 388 19.44 14.78 -26.80
CA TRP A 388 18.69 14.33 -27.97
C TRP A 388 17.27 14.89 -27.96
N ASN A 389 16.70 15.00 -29.15
CA ASN A 389 15.30 15.39 -29.27
C ASN A 389 14.59 14.48 -30.27
N LEU A 390 14.50 13.21 -29.95
CA LEU A 390 13.89 12.20 -30.80
C LEU A 390 12.39 12.48 -30.93
N GLY A 391 11.96 12.67 -32.19
CA GLY A 391 10.56 12.98 -32.50
C GLY A 391 10.02 14.28 -31.86
N GLY A 392 10.86 15.18 -31.39
CA GLY A 392 10.43 16.40 -30.69
C GLY A 392 9.96 16.19 -29.25
N LEU A 393 10.11 15.00 -28.71
CA LEU A 393 9.52 14.60 -27.42
C LEU A 393 10.31 15.11 -26.20
N ALA A 394 11.60 15.47 -26.35
CA ALA A 394 12.42 15.97 -25.23
C ALA A 394 11.86 17.26 -24.58
N PHE A 395 11.07 18.03 -25.32
CA PHE A 395 10.41 19.24 -24.83
C PHE A 395 8.92 19.04 -24.53
N PHE A 396 8.47 17.79 -24.39
CA PHE A 396 7.08 17.50 -24.03
C PHE A 396 6.76 18.08 -22.65
N THR A 397 5.61 18.74 -22.55
CA THR A 397 5.10 19.26 -21.29
C THR A 397 3.91 18.41 -20.83
N PRO A 398 3.97 17.82 -19.63
CA PRO A 398 2.83 17.06 -19.09
C PRO A 398 1.54 17.89 -19.11
N ASN A 399 0.48 17.27 -19.63
CA ASN A 399 -0.82 17.93 -19.75
C ASN A 399 -1.75 17.48 -18.63
N SER A 400 -2.21 18.40 -17.81
CA SER A 400 -3.20 18.17 -16.75
C SER A 400 -4.62 18.59 -17.16
N ALA A 401 -4.80 19.32 -18.28
CA ALA A 401 -6.08 19.92 -18.67
C ALA A 401 -7.17 18.88 -19.00
N TRP A 402 -6.78 17.64 -19.35
CA TRP A 402 -7.72 16.55 -19.62
C TRP A 402 -8.36 15.96 -18.35
N LEU A 403 -7.81 16.30 -17.17
CA LEU A 403 -8.18 15.70 -15.89
C LEU A 403 -8.97 16.72 -15.05
N PRO A 404 -10.31 16.67 -15.05
CA PRO A 404 -11.13 17.62 -14.31
C PRO A 404 -10.84 17.53 -12.81
N PRO A 405 -10.57 18.64 -12.10
CA PRO A 405 -10.27 18.67 -10.66
C PRO A 405 -11.32 17.95 -9.80
N GLY A 406 -12.61 18.16 -10.10
CA GLY A 406 -13.69 17.50 -9.39
C GLY A 406 -13.68 15.96 -9.52
N LEU A 407 -13.28 15.44 -10.69
CA LEU A 407 -13.13 13.99 -10.90
C LEU A 407 -11.98 13.44 -10.05
N VAL A 408 -10.84 14.11 -10.06
CA VAL A 408 -9.68 13.71 -9.23
C VAL A 408 -10.08 13.65 -7.77
N TRP A 409 -10.69 14.72 -7.27
CA TRP A 409 -11.15 14.78 -5.89
C TRP A 409 -12.15 13.65 -5.56
N ALA A 410 -13.14 13.41 -6.43
CA ALA A 410 -14.11 12.34 -6.25
C ALA A 410 -13.45 10.96 -6.19
N VAL A 411 -12.47 10.70 -7.07
CA VAL A 411 -11.73 9.42 -7.08
C VAL A 411 -10.88 9.28 -5.82
N GLN A 412 -10.16 10.33 -5.42
CA GLN A 412 -9.35 10.33 -4.20
C GLN A 412 -10.20 10.05 -2.95
N LEU A 413 -11.30 10.77 -2.78
CA LEU A 413 -12.22 10.58 -1.66
C LEU A 413 -12.81 9.16 -1.67
N THR A 414 -13.27 8.68 -2.82
CA THR A 414 -13.85 7.35 -2.96
C THR A 414 -12.81 6.26 -2.66
N ALA A 415 -11.58 6.42 -3.12
CA ALA A 415 -10.49 5.47 -2.87
C ALA A 415 -10.16 5.39 -1.37
N ILE A 416 -10.04 6.52 -0.70
CA ILE A 416 -9.74 6.57 0.74
C ILE A 416 -10.88 6.00 1.56
N VAL A 417 -12.09 6.51 1.39
CA VAL A 417 -13.27 6.05 2.16
C VAL A 417 -13.59 4.59 1.84
N GLY A 418 -13.56 4.21 0.57
CA GLY A 418 -13.77 2.84 0.12
C GLY A 418 -12.72 1.87 0.67
N GLY A 419 -11.45 2.28 0.71
CA GLY A 419 -10.36 1.53 1.34
C GLY A 419 -10.62 1.27 2.83
N HIS A 420 -11.06 2.29 3.57
CA HIS A 420 -11.41 2.16 4.99
C HIS A 420 -12.65 1.28 5.20
N MET A 421 -13.70 1.45 4.39
CA MET A 421 -14.90 0.60 4.47
C MET A 421 -14.58 -0.86 4.18
N LEU A 422 -13.81 -1.13 3.12
CA LEU A 422 -13.37 -2.48 2.78
C LEU A 422 -12.47 -3.04 3.90
N GLY A 423 -11.58 -2.23 4.46
CA GLY A 423 -10.73 -2.58 5.58
C GLY A 423 -11.51 -2.96 6.83
N ALA A 424 -12.55 -2.19 7.17
CA ALA A 424 -13.44 -2.48 8.28
C ALA A 424 -14.14 -3.83 8.12
N VAL A 425 -14.71 -4.08 6.93
CA VAL A 425 -15.40 -5.33 6.60
C VAL A 425 -14.42 -6.52 6.60
N ALA A 426 -13.28 -6.38 5.94
CA ALA A 426 -12.29 -7.45 5.82
C ALA A 426 -11.64 -7.78 7.18
N GLY A 427 -11.28 -6.76 7.96
CA GLY A 427 -10.69 -6.94 9.29
C GLY A 427 -11.64 -7.67 10.25
N HIS A 428 -12.94 -7.30 10.24
CA HIS A 428 -13.95 -8.01 11.01
C HIS A 428 -14.10 -9.46 10.55
N ALA A 429 -14.26 -9.69 9.25
CA ALA A 429 -14.47 -11.01 8.70
C ALA A 429 -13.27 -11.94 8.94
N ALA A 430 -12.04 -11.44 8.80
CA ALA A 430 -10.82 -12.20 9.08
C ALA A 430 -10.74 -12.65 10.55
N ALA A 431 -11.11 -11.76 11.50
CA ALA A 431 -11.18 -12.14 12.90
C ALA A 431 -12.31 -13.11 13.21
N ALA A 432 -13.45 -12.98 12.55
CA ALA A 432 -14.63 -13.82 12.77
C ALA A 432 -14.45 -15.25 12.27
N GLN A 433 -13.70 -15.47 11.19
CA GLN A 433 -13.47 -16.81 10.62
C GLN A 433 -12.85 -17.78 11.63
N ASP A 434 -11.81 -17.35 12.31
CA ASP A 434 -11.10 -18.19 13.30
C ASP A 434 -11.93 -18.45 14.55
N LEU A 435 -12.87 -17.57 14.89
CA LEU A 435 -13.71 -17.67 16.08
C LEU A 435 -15.02 -18.41 15.85
N ALA A 436 -15.60 -18.33 14.67
CA ALA A 436 -16.79 -19.07 14.30
C ALA A 436 -16.59 -20.60 14.43
N ALA A 437 -15.37 -21.05 14.20
CA ALA A 437 -14.96 -22.45 14.42
C ALA A 437 -14.93 -22.87 15.89
N ARG A 438 -14.97 -21.90 16.87
CA ARG A 438 -14.78 -22.18 18.30
C ARG A 438 -16.05 -22.12 19.12
N SER A 439 -16.88 -21.08 19.03
CA SER A 439 -18.20 -21.00 19.69
C SER A 439 -18.97 -19.71 19.36
N SER A 440 -20.31 -19.74 19.52
CA SER A 440 -21.18 -18.55 19.34
C SER A 440 -21.01 -17.48 20.42
N SER A 441 -20.56 -17.83 21.62
CA SER A 441 -20.25 -16.87 22.68
C SER A 441 -18.97 -16.09 22.38
N ALA A 442 -17.99 -16.70 21.73
CA ALA A 442 -16.76 -16.05 21.30
C ALA A 442 -17.01 -14.93 20.26
N LEU A 443 -17.98 -15.11 19.37
CA LEU A 443 -18.37 -14.07 18.40
C LEU A 443 -18.95 -12.82 19.06
N ARG A 444 -19.72 -12.96 20.15
CA ARG A 444 -20.26 -11.81 20.89
C ARG A 444 -19.16 -11.00 21.57
N SER A 445 -18.19 -11.67 22.16
CA SER A 445 -17.04 -11.01 22.78
C SER A 445 -16.14 -10.33 21.76
N LEU A 446 -16.03 -10.87 20.54
CA LEU A 446 -15.25 -10.29 19.45
C LEU A 446 -15.74 -8.89 19.06
N ARG A 447 -17.06 -8.66 19.00
CA ARG A 447 -17.63 -7.37 18.64
C ARG A 447 -17.13 -6.23 19.53
N LEU A 448 -17.07 -6.45 20.84
CA LEU A 448 -16.54 -5.46 21.79
C LEU A 448 -15.03 -5.29 21.66
N ARG A 449 -14.29 -6.38 21.39
CA ARG A 449 -12.83 -6.33 21.21
C ARG A 449 -12.39 -5.66 19.92
N GLN A 450 -13.27 -5.51 18.94
CA GLN A 450 -12.98 -4.79 17.70
C GLN A 450 -13.20 -3.28 17.79
N LEU A 451 -13.69 -2.77 18.92
CA LEU A 451 -13.80 -1.33 19.16
C LEU A 451 -12.47 -0.58 18.94
N PRO A 452 -11.33 -1.06 19.49
CA PRO A 452 -10.05 -0.39 19.23
C PRO A 452 -9.70 -0.30 17.75
N LEU A 453 -10.03 -1.33 16.96
CA LEU A 453 -9.82 -1.32 15.51
C LEU A 453 -10.73 -0.30 14.84
N ALA A 454 -12.00 -0.23 15.22
CA ALA A 454 -12.95 0.73 14.67
C ALA A 454 -12.52 2.17 14.97
N VAL A 455 -12.16 2.47 16.22
CA VAL A 455 -11.65 3.78 16.63
C VAL A 455 -10.38 4.14 15.88
N PHE A 456 -9.45 3.22 15.79
CA PHE A 456 -8.19 3.42 15.05
C PHE A 456 -8.44 3.75 13.57
N MET A 457 -9.32 3.01 12.88
CA MET A 457 -9.63 3.26 11.48
C MET A 457 -10.38 4.58 11.26
N VAL A 458 -11.32 4.93 12.13
CA VAL A 458 -12.02 6.23 12.06
C VAL A 458 -11.05 7.38 12.28
N ALA A 459 -10.18 7.29 13.30
CA ALA A 459 -9.15 8.30 13.56
C ALA A 459 -8.19 8.43 12.37
N LEU A 460 -7.76 7.31 11.80
CA LEU A 460 -6.89 7.29 10.62
C LEU A 460 -7.57 7.94 9.41
N THR A 461 -8.86 7.64 9.15
CA THR A 461 -9.64 8.30 8.09
C THR A 461 -9.68 9.82 8.28
N ALA A 462 -10.03 10.25 9.49
CA ALA A 462 -10.12 11.68 9.81
C ALA A 462 -8.77 12.38 9.62
N THR A 463 -7.67 11.79 10.11
CA THR A 463 -6.32 12.34 9.99
C THR A 463 -5.87 12.45 8.53
N THR A 464 -6.12 11.42 7.72
CA THR A 464 -5.74 11.42 6.29
C THR A 464 -6.49 12.48 5.51
N LEU A 465 -7.81 12.54 5.68
CA LEU A 465 -8.63 13.50 4.96
C LEU A 465 -8.34 14.93 5.44
N TRP A 466 -8.07 15.11 6.73
CA TRP A 466 -7.62 16.37 7.26
C TRP A 466 -6.29 16.80 6.66
N SER A 467 -5.31 15.90 6.56
CA SER A 467 -4.00 16.15 5.94
C SER A 467 -4.13 16.58 4.46
N LEU A 468 -5.01 15.92 3.69
CA LEU A 468 -5.29 16.31 2.31
C LEU A 468 -5.93 17.69 2.17
N GLY A 469 -6.63 18.16 3.19
CA GLY A 469 -7.25 19.49 3.22
C GLY A 469 -6.35 20.61 3.75
N GLN A 470 -5.10 20.31 4.14
CA GLN A 470 -4.16 21.33 4.62
C GLN A 470 -3.50 22.10 3.48
N SER A 471 -3.15 23.36 3.76
CA SER A 471 -2.33 24.14 2.84
C SER A 471 -0.93 23.55 2.73
N ILE A 472 -0.44 23.38 1.51
CA ILE A 472 0.91 22.91 1.21
C ILE A 472 1.83 24.12 1.15
N VAL A 473 3.00 24.03 1.82
CA VAL A 473 4.07 25.01 1.68
C VAL A 473 4.74 24.78 0.33
N ALA A 474 4.59 25.73 -0.58
CA ALA A 474 5.42 25.78 -1.79
C ALA A 474 6.84 26.16 -1.38
N VAL A 475 7.66 25.19 -0.98
CA VAL A 475 9.09 25.41 -0.80
C VAL A 475 9.67 25.58 -2.20
N LYS A 476 10.04 26.83 -2.55
CA LYS A 476 10.88 27.05 -3.73
C LYS A 476 12.18 26.28 -3.53
N PRO A 477 12.55 25.36 -4.43
CA PRO A 477 13.88 24.77 -4.39
C PRO A 477 14.89 25.89 -4.68
N GLY A 478 15.79 26.13 -3.79
CA GLY A 478 16.94 26.98 -4.02
C GLY A 478 16.93 28.32 -3.26
N GLY A 479 17.36 28.31 -2.03
CA GLY A 479 18.11 29.35 -1.38
C GLY A 479 19.49 28.81 -1.07
#